data_65c6a0bbd366d962dfc8e5a82edb14d5
#
_entry.id   65c6a0bbd366d962dfc8e5a82edb14d5
#
_cell.length_a   1.000
_cell.length_b   1.000
_cell.length_c   1.000
_cell.angle_alpha   90.00
_cell.angle_beta   90.00
_cell.angle_gamma   90.00
#
_symmetry.space_group_name_H-M   'P 1'
#
loop_
_entity.id
_entity.type
_entity.pdbx_description
1 polymer ?
#
loop_
_entity_poly.entity_id
_entity_poly.type
_entity_poly.pdbx_seq_one_letter_code
_entity_poly.pdbx_strand_id
1 'polypeptide(L)'
;MLDFLNPILGRKPDRIKANVEIYTWQTCPYCIRAKTLLWWKGVNYTEYKIDGDEAARNAMSDRANGKRSVPQIFINSQHVGGCDDIHKLDGDGELDALLAQAAV
;
A
#
# COMPACT_ATOMS: atom_id res chain seq x y z
N MET A 1 -23.96 -0.42 -15.12
CA MET A 1 -22.99 -0.24 -14.47
C MET A 1 -22.86 0.85 -13.53
N LEU A 2 -21.98 0.68 -12.60
CA LEU A 2 -21.80 1.64 -11.53
C LEU A 2 -20.60 2.52 -11.75
N ASP A 3 -20.05 2.49 -12.94
CA ASP A 3 -18.85 3.28 -13.24
C ASP A 3 -19.06 4.76 -13.09
N PHE A 4 -20.28 5.22 -13.27
CA PHE A 4 -20.56 6.64 -13.15
C PHE A 4 -20.38 7.16 -11.72
N LEU A 5 -20.28 6.27 -10.74
CA LEU A 5 -20.04 6.68 -9.36
C LEU A 5 -18.56 6.95 -9.08
N ASN A 6 -17.66 6.43 -9.90
CA ASN A 6 -16.24 6.59 -9.67
C ASN A 6 -15.77 8.03 -9.60
N PRO A 7 -16.22 8.93 -10.48
CA PRO A 7 -15.80 10.33 -10.35
C PRO A 7 -16.25 10.99 -9.07
N ILE A 8 -17.36 10.53 -8.49
CA ILE A 8 -17.87 11.08 -7.25
C ILE A 8 -17.09 10.58 -6.06
N LEU A 9 -16.76 9.28 -6.07
CA LEU A 9 -16.12 8.62 -4.94
C LEU A 9 -14.61 8.57 -5.03
N GLY A 10 -14.04 9.13 -6.10
CA GLY A 10 -12.62 9.07 -6.34
C GLY A 10 -12.31 8.05 -7.41
N ARG A 11 -11.13 8.19 -7.98
CA ARG A 11 -10.74 7.37 -9.10
C ARG A 11 -10.21 6.02 -8.65
N LYS A 12 -10.64 4.96 -9.33
CA LYS A 12 -10.05 3.64 -9.17
C LYS A 12 -9.33 3.26 -10.45
N PRO A 13 -8.22 2.53 -10.35
CA PRO A 13 -7.57 2.03 -11.56
C PRO A 13 -8.48 1.02 -12.25
N ASP A 14 -8.40 0.97 -13.58
CA ASP A 14 -9.21 0.05 -14.37
C ASP A 14 -8.87 -1.39 -14.02
N ARG A 15 -7.60 -1.65 -13.72
CA ARG A 15 -7.14 -3.00 -13.50
C ARG A 15 -5.92 -2.99 -12.58
N ILE A 16 -5.98 -3.81 -11.55
CA ILE A 16 -4.87 -3.98 -10.63
C ILE A 16 -4.07 -5.20 -11.07
N LYS A 17 -2.82 -4.98 -11.44
CA LYS A 17 -1.92 -6.07 -11.84
C LYS A 17 -0.73 -6.20 -10.92
N ALA A 18 -0.50 -5.21 -10.08
CA ALA A 18 0.67 -5.16 -9.22
C ALA A 18 0.53 -6.10 -8.04
N ASN A 19 1.67 -6.59 -7.57
CA ASN A 19 1.76 -7.32 -6.32
C ASN A 19 2.01 -6.30 -5.21
N VAL A 20 1.09 -6.20 -4.25
CA VAL A 20 1.16 -5.20 -3.19
C VAL A 20 1.32 -5.88 -1.85
N GLU A 21 2.34 -5.45 -1.10
CA GLU A 21 2.63 -5.95 0.23
C GLU A 21 2.65 -4.80 1.22
N ILE A 22 2.16 -5.04 2.42
CA ILE A 22 2.17 -4.03 3.46
C ILE A 22 2.53 -4.67 4.81
N TYR A 23 3.46 -4.04 5.51
CA TYR A 23 3.83 -4.44 6.87
C TYR A 23 3.08 -3.55 7.84
N THR A 24 2.46 -4.14 8.85
CA THR A 24 1.57 -3.43 9.77
C THR A 24 1.72 -3.92 11.20
N TRP A 25 1.12 -3.16 12.11
CA TRP A 25 0.82 -3.58 13.47
C TRP A 25 -0.69 -3.61 13.61
N GLN A 26 -1.21 -4.42 14.53
CA GLN A 26 -2.63 -4.62 14.69
C GLN A 26 -3.37 -3.33 15.04
N THR A 27 -2.80 -2.51 15.91
CA THR A 27 -3.47 -1.29 16.39
C THR A 27 -2.71 -0.05 15.96
N CYS A 28 -2.50 0.11 14.68
CA CYS A 28 -1.78 1.24 14.13
C CYS A 28 -2.72 2.09 13.27
N PRO A 29 -3.05 3.33 13.70
CA PRO A 29 -3.96 4.18 12.92
C PRO A 29 -3.47 4.46 11.51
N TYR A 30 -2.17 4.69 11.34
CA TYR A 30 -1.63 4.94 10.00
C TYR A 30 -1.69 3.70 9.13
N CYS A 31 -1.56 2.51 9.74
CA CYS A 31 -1.73 1.25 9.01
C CYS A 31 -3.17 1.12 8.52
N ILE A 32 -4.13 1.46 9.37
CA ILE A 32 -5.54 1.42 9.01
C ILE A 32 -5.82 2.36 7.85
N ARG A 33 -5.27 3.59 7.90
CA ARG A 33 -5.47 4.56 6.83
C ARG A 33 -4.89 4.08 5.51
N ALA A 34 -3.69 3.49 5.56
CA ALA A 34 -3.06 2.97 4.35
C ALA A 34 -3.86 1.81 3.76
N LYS A 35 -4.31 0.89 4.62
CA LYS A 35 -5.10 -0.25 4.17
C LYS A 35 -6.44 0.19 3.61
N THR A 36 -7.04 1.23 4.19
CA THR A 36 -8.31 1.76 3.70
C THR A 36 -8.15 2.30 2.29
N LEU A 37 -7.06 3.02 2.02
CA LEU A 37 -6.81 3.51 0.68
C LEU A 37 -6.65 2.36 -0.31
N LEU A 38 -5.87 1.35 0.04
CA LEU A 38 -5.68 0.18 -0.83
C LEU A 38 -7.00 -0.55 -1.05
N TRP A 39 -7.80 -0.71 0.00
CA TRP A 39 -9.11 -1.33 -0.12
C TRP A 39 -10.00 -0.53 -1.06
N TRP A 40 -10.00 0.80 -0.91
CA TRP A 40 -10.79 1.68 -1.77
C TRP A 40 -10.39 1.54 -3.24
N LYS A 41 -9.11 1.33 -3.51
CA LYS A 41 -8.60 1.13 -4.86
C LYS A 41 -8.88 -0.26 -5.41
N GLY A 42 -9.42 -1.15 -4.60
CA GLY A 42 -9.71 -2.51 -5.02
C GLY A 42 -8.52 -3.44 -5.00
N VAL A 43 -7.50 -3.11 -4.22
CA VAL A 43 -6.25 -3.88 -4.17
C VAL A 43 -6.39 -5.06 -3.21
N ASN A 44 -6.02 -6.24 -3.67
CA ASN A 44 -5.81 -7.40 -2.80
C ASN A 44 -4.35 -7.40 -2.40
N TYR A 45 -4.07 -6.93 -1.20
CA TYR A 45 -2.69 -6.83 -0.73
C TYR A 45 -2.37 -7.97 0.21
N THR A 46 -1.07 -8.27 0.31
CA THR A 46 -0.57 -9.20 1.30
C THR A 46 -0.16 -8.40 2.54
N GLU A 47 -0.72 -8.74 3.68
CA GLU A 47 -0.42 -8.02 4.91
C GLU A 47 0.45 -8.87 5.83
N TYR A 48 1.55 -8.28 6.30
CA TYR A 48 2.41 -8.90 7.29
C TYR A 48 2.27 -8.16 8.60
N LYS A 49 1.59 -8.77 9.57
CA LYS A 49 1.47 -8.18 10.90
C LYS A 49 2.69 -8.56 11.70
N ILE A 50 3.46 -7.58 12.09
CA ILE A 50 4.76 -7.82 12.71
C ILE A 50 4.83 -7.35 14.15
N ASP A 51 3.67 -7.24 14.82
CA ASP A 51 3.61 -6.86 16.23
C ASP A 51 4.52 -7.76 17.05
N GLY A 52 5.48 -7.15 17.77
CA GLY A 52 6.33 -7.90 18.67
C GLY A 52 7.33 -8.84 18.01
N ASP A 53 7.43 -8.82 16.69
CA ASP A 53 8.33 -9.72 15.95
C ASP A 53 9.53 -8.92 15.47
N GLU A 54 10.58 -8.92 16.24
CA GLU A 54 11.77 -8.11 15.94
C GLU A 54 12.51 -8.61 14.70
N ALA A 55 12.53 -9.93 14.50
CA ALA A 55 13.17 -10.48 13.30
C ALA A 55 12.44 -10.02 12.03
N ALA A 56 11.10 -10.04 12.06
CA ALA A 56 10.32 -9.55 10.93
C ALA A 56 10.52 -8.06 10.73
N ARG A 57 10.63 -7.30 11.81
CA ARG A 57 10.88 -5.86 11.72
C ARG A 57 12.24 -5.58 11.07
N ASN A 58 13.25 -6.36 11.44
CA ASN A 58 14.57 -6.20 10.84
C ASN A 58 14.53 -6.52 9.34
N ALA A 59 13.83 -7.57 8.97
CA ALA A 59 13.68 -7.93 7.56
C ALA A 59 12.93 -6.82 6.78
N MET A 60 11.89 -6.27 7.39
CA MET A 60 11.18 -5.14 6.79
C MET A 60 12.12 -3.95 6.59
N SER A 61 12.88 -3.62 7.62
CA SER A 61 13.80 -2.49 7.58
C SER A 61 14.84 -2.65 6.46
N ASP A 62 15.33 -3.86 6.28
CA ASP A 62 16.30 -4.14 5.21
C ASP A 62 15.68 -3.84 3.82
N ARG A 63 14.41 -4.15 3.65
CA ARG A 63 13.70 -3.85 2.41
C ARG A 63 13.31 -2.38 2.28
N ALA A 64 13.13 -1.70 3.40
CA ALA A 64 12.54 -0.36 3.47
C ALA A 64 13.59 0.73 3.65
N ASN A 65 14.79 0.51 3.15
CA ASN A 65 15.87 1.50 3.19
C ASN A 65 16.18 1.95 4.62
N GLY A 66 16.13 1.02 5.56
CA GLY A 66 16.45 1.26 6.95
C GLY A 66 15.30 1.75 7.81
N LYS A 67 14.11 1.94 7.23
CA LYS A 67 12.97 2.43 8.00
C LYS A 67 12.37 1.31 8.84
N ARG A 68 12.08 1.61 10.09
CA ARG A 68 11.57 0.62 11.04
C ARG A 68 10.13 0.89 11.48
N SER A 69 9.53 1.95 11.00
CA SER A 69 8.15 2.30 11.34
C SER A 69 7.16 1.52 10.46
N VAL A 70 5.92 1.45 10.90
CA VAL A 70 4.83 0.88 10.13
C VAL A 70 3.78 1.95 9.87
N PRO A 71 3.05 1.89 8.77
CA PRO A 71 3.13 0.86 7.73
C PRO A 71 4.32 1.06 6.81
N GLN A 72 4.76 -0.01 6.16
CA GLN A 72 5.70 0.08 5.05
C GLN A 72 5.09 -0.70 3.89
N ILE A 73 5.01 -0.08 2.74
CA ILE A 73 4.29 -0.59 1.58
C ILE A 73 5.25 -0.84 0.44
N PHE A 74 5.04 -1.96 -0.25
CA PHE A 74 5.86 -2.35 -1.40
C PHE A 74 4.93 -2.68 -2.55
N ILE A 75 5.23 -2.15 -3.72
CA ILE A 75 4.49 -2.44 -4.94
C ILE A 75 5.47 -3.07 -5.91
N ASN A 76 5.19 -4.32 -6.32
CA ASN A 76 6.10 -5.11 -7.17
C ASN A 76 7.50 -5.14 -6.58
N SER A 77 7.58 -5.35 -5.28
CA SER A 77 8.81 -5.43 -4.48
C SER A 77 9.61 -4.14 -4.42
N GLN A 78 9.07 -3.04 -4.93
CA GLN A 78 9.70 -1.73 -4.78
C GLN A 78 9.14 -1.01 -3.56
N HIS A 79 10.01 -0.44 -2.77
CA HIS A 79 9.61 0.28 -1.57
C HIS A 79 8.90 1.58 -1.93
N VAL A 80 7.65 1.69 -1.50
CA VAL A 80 6.86 2.90 -1.70
C VAL A 80 7.00 3.83 -0.49
N GLY A 81 6.97 3.25 0.71
CA GLY A 81 7.05 4.03 1.94
C GLY A 81 5.87 3.77 2.84
N GLY A 82 5.52 4.77 3.63
CA GLY A 82 4.46 4.68 4.62
C GLY A 82 3.14 5.26 4.16
N CYS A 83 2.28 5.56 5.15
CA CYS A 83 0.94 6.07 4.87
C CYS A 83 0.97 7.40 4.11
N ASP A 84 1.81 8.33 4.53
CA ASP A 84 1.86 9.63 3.88
C ASP A 84 2.37 9.50 2.45
N ASP A 85 3.33 8.61 2.24
CA ASP A 85 3.91 8.40 0.92
C ASP A 85 2.89 7.86 -0.07
N ILE A 86 2.09 6.87 0.37
CA ILE A 86 1.11 6.28 -0.54
C ILE A 86 -0.04 7.25 -0.83
N HIS A 87 -0.42 8.06 0.15
CA HIS A 87 -1.45 9.08 -0.07
C HIS A 87 -0.96 10.18 -1.01
N LYS A 88 0.33 10.53 -0.92
CA LYS A 88 0.91 11.51 -1.82
C LYS A 88 0.92 10.99 -3.26
N LEU A 89 1.32 9.74 -3.44
CA LEU A 89 1.28 9.13 -4.78
C LEU A 89 -0.13 9.14 -5.34
N ASP A 90 -1.12 8.84 -4.50
CA ASP A 90 -2.50 8.84 -4.95
C ASP A 90 -2.94 10.25 -5.36
N GLY A 91 -2.60 11.25 -4.57
CA GLY A 91 -2.95 12.64 -4.89
C GLY A 91 -2.29 13.14 -6.16
N ASP A 92 -1.10 12.64 -6.47
CA ASP A 92 -0.37 13.01 -7.69
C ASP A 92 -0.82 12.22 -8.91
N GLY A 93 -1.71 11.25 -8.73
CA GLY A 93 -2.16 10.40 -9.83
C GLY A 93 -1.19 9.29 -10.19
N GLU A 94 -0.13 9.10 -9.41
CA GLU A 94 0.90 8.11 -9.72
C GLU A 94 0.59 6.74 -9.16
N LEU A 95 -0.23 6.66 -8.11
CA LEU A 95 -0.52 5.38 -7.50
C LEU A 95 -1.25 4.44 -8.46
N ASP A 96 -2.23 4.95 -9.18
CA ASP A 96 -3.00 4.14 -10.13
C ASP A 96 -2.09 3.55 -11.20
N ALA A 97 -1.12 4.34 -11.67
CA ALA A 97 -0.17 3.86 -12.67
C ALA A 97 0.69 2.72 -12.11
N LEU A 98 1.14 2.85 -10.88
CA LEU A 98 1.92 1.79 -10.24
C LEU A 98 1.10 0.51 -10.05
N LEU A 99 -0.16 0.66 -9.66
CA LEU A 99 -1.05 -0.48 -9.43
C LEU A 99 -1.40 -1.21 -10.72
N ALA A 100 -1.33 -0.52 -11.85
CA ALA A 100 -1.61 -1.13 -13.14
C ALA A 100 -0.44 -1.91 -13.71
N GLN A 101 0.76 -1.77 -13.14
CA GLN A 101 1.95 -2.45 -13.63
C GLN A 101 1.98 -3.90 -13.14
N ALA A 102 2.23 -4.83 -14.05
CA ALA A 102 2.35 -6.22 -13.68
C ALA A 102 3.65 -6.45 -12.92
N ALA A 103 3.63 -7.42 -11.99
CA ALA A 103 4.84 -7.86 -11.32
C ALA A 103 5.76 -8.54 -12.33
N VAL A 104 7.05 -8.32 -12.17
CA VAL A 104 8.05 -8.89 -13.06
C VAL A 104 8.51 -10.24 -12.54
#